data_a70e0db5ec841676ae1bf3f2c70c15e9
#
_entry.id   a70e0db5ec841676ae1bf3f2c70c15e9
#
_cell.length_a   1.000
_cell.length_b   1.000
_cell.length_c   1.000
_cell.angle_alpha   90.00
_cell.angle_beta   90.00
_cell.angle_gamma   90.00
#
_symmetry.space_group_name_H-M   'P 1'
#
loop_
_entity.id
_entity.type
_entity.pdbx_description
1 polymer ?
#
loop_
_entity_poly.entity_id
_entity_poly.type
_entity_poly.pdbx_seq_one_letter_code
_entity_poly.pdbx_strand_id
1 'polypeptide(L)'
;MAYENLIVEREDNIGIISLNRPPANPINLAVLDELDAVLTEWEKDKALRAIIITGAGEKVFSAGFDVKTIGTLDGEKAAVRGRQVFKHIEGYPKPVIAAINGIAFGGGSELAMSCHFRIMVNSERVAIGQTEIDLGIIPGWGGSQRLPRLVGKAKAIEMLLLGTRISASEALSIGLITRMSQPGQLMSDAKELAKTLAKKAPITVQIILDIVTRGIETTTDQGLKIEEEGWNRVGKTKDAKEGIKAFIEKREPVFTGE
;
A
#
# COMPACT_ATOMS: atom_id res chain seq x y z
N MET A 1 1.76 16.36 14.99
CA MET A 1 1.93 15.60 16.25
C MET A 1 3.24 14.83 16.14
N ALA A 2 3.94 14.59 17.24
CA ALA A 2 5.09 13.67 17.23
C ALA A 2 4.55 12.25 17.41
N TYR A 3 4.89 11.35 16.50
CA TYR A 3 4.57 9.92 16.60
C TYR A 3 5.76 9.19 17.27
N GLU A 4 5.48 8.18 18.06
CA GLU A 4 6.51 7.41 18.76
C GLU A 4 7.10 6.31 17.88
N ASN A 5 6.25 5.69 17.05
CA ASN A 5 6.59 4.51 16.27
C ASN A 5 6.71 4.79 14.77
N LEU A 6 6.43 6.01 14.34
CA LEU A 6 6.50 6.44 12.94
C LEU A 6 7.38 7.68 12.78
N ILE A 7 8.13 7.73 11.69
CA ILE A 7 8.69 8.97 11.16
C ILE A 7 7.75 9.42 10.04
N VAL A 8 7.20 10.63 10.18
CA VAL A 8 6.22 11.19 9.24
C VAL A 8 6.81 12.46 8.64
N GLU A 9 7.01 12.43 7.32
CA GLU A 9 7.62 13.51 6.56
C GLU A 9 6.72 13.90 5.39
N ARG A 10 6.92 15.10 4.90
CA ARG A 10 6.23 15.60 3.71
C ARG A 10 7.22 16.28 2.78
N GLU A 11 7.16 15.92 1.51
CA GLU A 11 7.89 16.59 0.43
C GLU A 11 6.86 17.06 -0.60
N ASP A 12 6.65 18.35 -0.71
CA ASP A 12 5.64 18.95 -1.60
C ASP A 12 4.24 18.34 -1.37
N ASN A 13 3.76 17.58 -2.34
CA ASN A 13 2.46 16.90 -2.34
C ASN A 13 2.56 15.39 -2.06
N ILE A 14 3.69 14.92 -1.53
CA ILE A 14 3.95 13.52 -1.20
C ILE A 14 4.14 13.38 0.31
N GLY A 15 3.38 12.48 0.92
CA GLY A 15 3.58 12.07 2.31
C GLY A 15 4.49 10.84 2.37
N ILE A 16 5.39 10.80 3.34
CA ILE A 16 6.27 9.66 3.58
C ILE A 16 6.07 9.20 5.02
N ILE A 17 5.75 7.92 5.20
CA ILE A 17 5.58 7.28 6.51
C ILE A 17 6.62 6.18 6.62
N SER A 18 7.54 6.29 7.57
CA SER A 18 8.50 5.24 7.87
C SER A 18 8.15 4.57 9.19
N LEU A 19 7.96 3.25 9.18
CA LEU A 19 7.83 2.46 10.39
C LEU A 19 9.14 2.54 11.16
N ASN A 20 9.11 2.99 12.41
CA ASN A 20 10.32 3.26 13.22
C ASN A 20 10.24 2.57 14.57
N ARG A 21 10.29 1.24 14.57
CA ARG A 21 10.43 0.40 15.77
C ARG A 21 11.61 -0.58 15.61
N PRO A 22 12.85 -0.08 15.76
CA PRO A 22 14.01 -0.94 15.60
C PRO A 22 14.03 -2.11 16.63
N PRO A 23 14.68 -3.24 16.31
CA PRO A 23 15.48 -3.45 15.11
C PRO A 23 14.68 -3.96 13.90
N ALA A 24 13.42 -4.39 14.04
CA ALA A 24 12.70 -5.18 13.04
C ALA A 24 11.36 -4.55 12.61
N ASN A 25 11.05 -3.35 13.05
CA ASN A 25 9.81 -2.65 12.77
C ASN A 25 8.55 -3.52 12.97
N PRO A 26 8.43 -4.23 14.14
CA PRO A 26 7.25 -5.02 14.41
C PRO A 26 6.03 -4.12 14.58
N ILE A 27 4.87 -4.60 14.11
CA ILE A 27 3.62 -3.87 14.13
C ILE A 27 2.80 -4.33 15.35
N ASN A 28 2.50 -3.41 16.25
CA ASN A 28 1.62 -3.58 17.39
C ASN A 28 0.43 -2.63 17.32
N LEU A 29 -0.42 -2.60 18.34
CA LEU A 29 -1.60 -1.74 18.38
C LEU A 29 -1.24 -0.25 18.24
N ALA A 30 -0.19 0.22 18.91
CA ALA A 30 0.25 1.62 18.83
C ALA A 30 0.67 2.03 17.41
N VAL A 31 1.45 1.18 16.71
CA VAL A 31 1.81 1.42 15.30
C VAL A 31 0.57 1.53 14.42
N LEU A 32 -0.41 0.64 14.62
CA LEU A 32 -1.65 0.64 13.85
C LEU A 32 -2.48 1.91 14.09
N ASP A 33 -2.58 2.34 15.33
CA ASP A 33 -3.32 3.55 15.70
C ASP A 33 -2.64 4.82 15.17
N GLU A 34 -1.30 4.91 15.28
CA GLU A 34 -0.55 6.01 14.72
C GLU A 34 -0.66 6.07 13.19
N LEU A 35 -0.54 4.91 12.51
CA LEU A 35 -0.66 4.82 11.06
C LEU A 35 -2.04 5.27 10.57
N ASP A 36 -3.10 4.82 11.23
CA ASP A 36 -4.47 5.21 10.88
C ASP A 36 -4.75 6.70 11.19
N ALA A 37 -4.16 7.24 12.25
CA ALA A 37 -4.27 8.66 12.58
C ALA A 37 -3.66 9.55 11.49
N VAL A 38 -2.43 9.20 11.03
CA VAL A 38 -1.77 9.91 9.91
C VAL A 38 -2.60 9.81 8.64
N LEU A 39 -3.06 8.62 8.29
CA LEU A 39 -3.85 8.39 7.08
C LEU A 39 -5.17 9.17 7.12
N THR A 40 -5.87 9.16 8.26
CA THR A 40 -7.14 9.90 8.45
C THR A 40 -6.95 11.42 8.36
N GLU A 41 -5.84 11.95 8.89
CA GLU A 41 -5.50 13.37 8.76
C GLU A 41 -5.20 13.71 7.29
N TRP A 42 -4.36 12.90 6.65
CA TRP A 42 -3.90 13.12 5.28
C TRP A 42 -4.97 12.87 4.21
N GLU A 43 -5.99 12.10 4.51
CA GLU A 43 -7.13 11.91 3.61
C GLU A 43 -7.82 13.24 3.30
N LYS A 44 -7.94 14.13 4.30
CA LYS A 44 -8.60 15.44 4.20
C LYS A 44 -7.72 16.51 3.54
N ASP A 45 -6.41 16.30 3.49
CA ASP A 45 -5.48 17.27 2.92
C ASP A 45 -5.49 17.20 1.38
N LYS A 46 -6.17 18.16 0.75
CA LYS A 46 -6.27 18.25 -0.71
C LYS A 46 -4.94 18.54 -1.42
N ALA A 47 -3.94 19.07 -0.71
CA ALA A 47 -2.63 19.34 -1.29
C ALA A 47 -1.77 18.07 -1.34
N LEU A 48 -2.05 17.06 -0.52
CA LEU A 48 -1.37 15.78 -0.56
C LEU A 48 -1.96 14.89 -1.68
N ARG A 49 -1.12 14.33 -2.52
CA ARG A 49 -1.51 13.60 -3.73
C ARG A 49 -1.11 12.14 -3.75
N ALA A 50 -0.06 11.75 -3.03
CA ALA A 50 0.42 10.38 -2.94
C ALA A 50 1.10 10.12 -1.60
N ILE A 51 1.14 8.86 -1.18
CA ILE A 51 1.77 8.43 0.07
C ILE A 51 2.78 7.32 -0.24
N ILE A 52 3.93 7.37 0.44
CA ILE A 52 4.93 6.32 0.47
C ILE A 52 4.99 5.76 1.89
N ILE A 53 4.92 4.44 2.03
CA ILE A 53 5.14 3.73 3.29
C ILE A 53 6.42 2.90 3.15
N THR A 54 7.33 3.03 4.11
CA THR A 54 8.60 2.30 4.13
C THR A 54 8.98 1.91 5.57
N GLY A 55 10.07 1.18 5.75
CA GLY A 55 10.69 0.94 7.06
C GLY A 55 11.85 1.90 7.32
N ALA A 56 12.01 2.39 8.54
CA ALA A 56 13.20 3.11 8.94
C ALA A 56 14.43 2.19 8.91
N GLY A 57 15.56 2.74 8.47
CA GLY A 57 16.79 1.97 8.25
C GLY A 57 16.83 1.28 6.90
N GLU A 58 17.78 0.35 6.70
CA GLU A 58 18.07 -0.24 5.39
C GLU A 58 17.76 -1.75 5.30
N LYS A 59 17.40 -2.40 6.41
CA LYS A 59 17.39 -3.87 6.47
C LYS A 59 16.00 -4.47 6.56
N VAL A 60 15.05 -3.74 7.11
CA VAL A 60 13.72 -4.29 7.42
C VAL A 60 12.65 -3.27 7.09
N PHE A 61 11.74 -3.65 6.22
CA PHE A 61 10.47 -2.94 6.04
C PHE A 61 9.60 -3.16 7.29
N SER A 62 9.23 -4.41 7.55
CA SER A 62 8.59 -4.84 8.80
C SER A 62 8.65 -6.36 8.93
N ALA A 63 9.00 -6.86 10.11
CA ALA A 63 8.92 -8.29 10.45
C ALA A 63 7.49 -8.77 10.74
N GLY A 64 6.49 -7.88 10.66
CA GLY A 64 5.08 -8.21 10.85
C GLY A 64 4.59 -7.98 12.28
N PHE A 65 3.59 -8.76 12.67
CA PHE A 65 2.95 -8.64 13.98
C PHE A 65 3.95 -8.78 15.13
N ASP A 66 3.83 -7.92 16.14
CA ASP A 66 4.67 -8.03 17.34
C ASP A 66 4.28 -9.27 18.16
N VAL A 67 4.97 -10.37 17.88
CA VAL A 67 4.68 -11.67 18.50
C VAL A 67 4.77 -11.66 20.03
N LYS A 68 5.45 -10.67 20.63
CA LYS A 68 5.53 -10.52 22.09
C LYS A 68 4.18 -10.13 22.69
N THR A 69 3.25 -9.65 21.89
CA THR A 69 1.89 -9.26 22.32
C THR A 69 0.87 -10.38 22.14
N ILE A 70 1.24 -11.52 21.56
CA ILE A 70 0.35 -12.68 21.40
C ILE A 70 -0.14 -13.14 22.79
N GLY A 71 -1.45 -13.37 22.90
CA GLY A 71 -2.08 -13.77 24.16
C GLY A 71 -2.32 -12.63 25.16
N THR A 72 -2.01 -11.40 24.80
CA THR A 72 -2.35 -10.21 25.59
C THR A 72 -3.58 -9.50 25.01
N LEU A 73 -4.26 -8.69 25.84
CA LEU A 73 -5.40 -7.88 25.40
C LEU A 73 -5.02 -6.93 24.23
N ASP A 74 -3.82 -6.37 24.24
CA ASP A 74 -3.35 -5.49 23.17
C ASP A 74 -3.07 -6.26 21.87
N GLY A 75 -2.62 -7.51 21.97
CA GLY A 75 -2.49 -8.39 20.81
C GLY A 75 -3.84 -8.74 20.18
N GLU A 76 -4.87 -9.02 20.99
CA GLU A 76 -6.22 -9.27 20.49
C GLU A 76 -6.81 -8.02 19.80
N LYS A 77 -6.64 -6.85 20.40
CA LYS A 77 -7.05 -5.57 19.80
C LYS A 77 -6.28 -5.31 18.50
N ALA A 78 -4.97 -5.54 18.47
CA ALA A 78 -4.16 -5.35 17.29
C ALA A 78 -4.57 -6.28 16.14
N ALA A 79 -4.99 -7.52 16.44
CA ALA A 79 -5.50 -8.45 15.43
C ALA A 79 -6.77 -7.91 14.72
N VAL A 80 -7.66 -7.26 15.46
CA VAL A 80 -8.86 -6.61 14.90
C VAL A 80 -8.48 -5.31 14.19
N ARG A 81 -7.69 -4.48 14.83
CA ARG A 81 -7.29 -3.15 14.34
C ARG A 81 -6.50 -3.21 13.05
N GLY A 82 -5.57 -4.16 12.92
CA GLY A 82 -4.78 -4.32 11.70
C GLY A 82 -5.62 -4.61 10.47
N ARG A 83 -6.69 -5.43 10.60
CA ARG A 83 -7.63 -5.64 9.49
C ARG A 83 -8.32 -4.34 9.06
N GLN A 84 -8.70 -3.50 10.02
CA GLN A 84 -9.36 -2.21 9.74
C GLN A 84 -8.40 -1.24 9.04
N VAL A 85 -7.20 -1.07 9.59
CA VAL A 85 -6.18 -0.15 9.05
C VAL A 85 -5.74 -0.58 7.66
N PHE A 86 -5.49 -1.87 7.44
CA PHE A 86 -5.07 -2.36 6.12
C PHE A 86 -6.20 -2.30 5.08
N LYS A 87 -7.45 -2.47 5.50
CA LYS A 87 -8.60 -2.22 4.63
C LYS A 87 -8.74 -0.73 4.30
N HIS A 88 -8.45 0.17 5.25
CA HIS A 88 -8.41 1.61 5.01
C HIS A 88 -7.34 1.98 3.97
N ILE A 89 -6.13 1.40 4.08
CA ILE A 89 -5.07 1.61 3.07
C ILE A 89 -5.49 1.11 1.69
N GLU A 90 -6.12 -0.06 1.60
CA GLU A 90 -6.58 -0.65 0.34
C GLU A 90 -7.65 0.20 -0.36
N GLY A 91 -8.55 0.81 0.41
CA GLY A 91 -9.57 1.72 -0.09
C GLY A 91 -9.18 3.21 -0.07
N TYR A 92 -7.90 3.53 0.18
CA TYR A 92 -7.47 4.91 0.37
C TYR A 92 -7.63 5.75 -0.91
N PRO A 93 -8.17 6.98 -0.82
CA PRO A 93 -8.53 7.78 -2.01
C PRO A 93 -7.35 8.38 -2.76
N LYS A 94 -6.13 8.16 -2.28
CA LYS A 94 -4.88 8.60 -2.92
C LYS A 94 -3.95 7.42 -3.09
N PRO A 95 -3.06 7.39 -4.11
CA PRO A 95 -2.11 6.32 -4.30
C PRO A 95 -1.22 6.12 -3.07
N VAL A 96 -1.15 4.88 -2.58
CA VAL A 96 -0.24 4.45 -1.52
C VAL A 96 0.78 3.49 -2.10
N ILE A 97 2.05 3.78 -1.90
CA ILE A 97 3.19 3.05 -2.43
C ILE A 97 3.94 2.40 -1.27
N ALA A 98 4.04 1.09 -1.23
CA ALA A 98 4.97 0.40 -0.35
C ALA A 98 6.36 0.43 -0.98
N ALA A 99 7.31 1.13 -0.36
CA ALA A 99 8.73 1.10 -0.69
C ALA A 99 9.43 0.09 0.23
N ILE A 100 9.57 -1.15 -0.27
CA ILE A 100 10.05 -2.30 0.52
C ILE A 100 11.58 -2.28 0.52
N ASN A 101 12.14 -1.65 1.55
CA ASN A 101 13.58 -1.42 1.71
C ASN A 101 14.34 -2.60 2.31
N GLY A 102 13.63 -3.61 2.79
CA GLY A 102 14.21 -4.74 3.49
C GLY A 102 13.23 -5.88 3.64
N ILE A 103 13.45 -6.73 4.63
CA ILE A 103 12.58 -7.86 4.94
C ILE A 103 11.14 -7.39 5.18
N ALA A 104 10.17 -8.05 4.52
CA ALA A 104 8.74 -7.82 4.68
C ALA A 104 8.03 -9.16 4.93
N PHE A 105 7.84 -9.55 6.19
CA PHE A 105 7.26 -10.85 6.55
C PHE A 105 5.94 -10.70 7.30
N GLY A 106 5.07 -11.71 7.16
CA GLY A 106 3.79 -11.76 7.84
C GLY A 106 2.99 -10.47 7.70
N GLY A 107 2.61 -9.85 8.81
CA GLY A 107 1.92 -8.56 8.83
C GLY A 107 2.63 -7.44 8.06
N GLY A 108 3.95 -7.49 7.90
CA GLY A 108 4.70 -6.54 7.05
C GLY A 108 4.44 -6.76 5.56
N SER A 109 4.36 -8.03 5.15
CA SER A 109 3.93 -8.38 3.80
C SER A 109 2.44 -8.04 3.57
N GLU A 110 1.59 -8.24 4.59
CA GLU A 110 0.17 -7.86 4.54
C GLU A 110 -0.02 -6.34 4.39
N LEU A 111 0.79 -5.54 5.09
CA LEU A 111 0.83 -4.08 4.92
C LEU A 111 1.24 -3.70 3.50
N ALA A 112 2.30 -4.31 2.98
CA ALA A 112 2.74 -4.05 1.62
C ALA A 112 1.66 -4.42 0.58
N MET A 113 0.97 -5.56 0.75
CA MET A 113 -0.12 -5.99 -0.12
C MET A 113 -1.37 -5.11 -0.03
N SER A 114 -1.59 -4.39 1.07
CA SER A 114 -2.69 -3.44 1.19
C SER A 114 -2.42 -2.12 0.45
N CYS A 115 -1.17 -1.80 0.12
CA CYS A 115 -0.83 -0.64 -0.69
C CYS A 115 -1.17 -0.86 -2.17
N HIS A 116 -1.44 0.23 -2.91
CA HIS A 116 -1.77 0.16 -4.34
C HIS A 116 -0.56 -0.26 -5.19
N PHE A 117 0.62 0.24 -4.86
CA PHE A 117 1.87 -0.08 -5.53
C PHE A 117 2.88 -0.67 -4.54
N ARG A 118 3.73 -1.57 -5.02
CA ARG A 118 4.81 -2.20 -4.26
C ARG A 118 6.09 -2.14 -5.07
N ILE A 119 7.07 -1.39 -4.57
CA ILE A 119 8.43 -1.32 -5.12
C ILE A 119 9.35 -1.99 -4.12
N MET A 120 10.14 -2.97 -4.55
CA MET A 120 11.02 -3.74 -3.66
C MET A 120 12.46 -3.63 -4.14
N VAL A 121 13.38 -3.40 -3.20
CA VAL A 121 14.79 -3.36 -3.54
C VAL A 121 15.30 -4.74 -3.93
N ASN A 122 16.06 -4.82 -5.04
CA ASN A 122 16.68 -6.04 -5.52
C ASN A 122 18.00 -6.29 -4.77
N SER A 123 17.93 -7.05 -3.69
CA SER A 123 19.10 -7.42 -2.89
C SER A 123 18.90 -8.82 -2.33
N GLU A 124 19.96 -9.62 -2.26
CA GLU A 124 19.92 -10.98 -1.69
C GLU A 124 19.48 -11.03 -0.22
N ARG A 125 19.59 -9.90 0.49
CA ARG A 125 19.19 -9.79 1.91
C ARG A 125 17.74 -9.41 2.10
N VAL A 126 17.02 -9.14 1.02
CA VAL A 126 15.63 -8.67 1.04
C VAL A 126 14.71 -9.77 0.53
N ALA A 127 13.69 -10.05 1.32
CA ALA A 127 12.69 -11.05 0.98
C ALA A 127 11.31 -10.62 1.47
N ILE A 128 10.26 -11.09 0.78
CA ILE A 128 8.87 -10.92 1.16
C ILE A 128 8.20 -12.29 1.29
N GLY A 129 7.30 -12.44 2.26
CA GLY A 129 6.58 -13.71 2.45
C GLY A 129 5.59 -13.69 3.59
N GLN A 130 4.75 -14.73 3.63
CA GLN A 130 3.81 -15.00 4.72
C GLN A 130 4.40 -16.14 5.54
N THR A 131 4.94 -15.84 6.70
CA THR A 131 5.72 -16.78 7.53
C THR A 131 4.97 -17.28 8.76
N GLU A 132 3.69 -16.98 8.84
CA GLU A 132 2.83 -17.30 9.98
C GLU A 132 2.73 -18.79 10.27
N ILE A 133 2.80 -19.63 9.24
CA ILE A 133 2.74 -21.09 9.38
C ILE A 133 3.89 -21.64 10.23
N ASP A 134 5.07 -21.03 10.17
CA ASP A 134 6.23 -21.41 10.98
C ASP A 134 5.97 -21.20 12.49
N LEU A 135 4.96 -20.40 12.84
CA LEU A 135 4.50 -20.14 14.22
C LEU A 135 3.22 -20.92 14.58
N GLY A 136 2.68 -21.74 13.67
CA GLY A 136 1.43 -22.45 13.87
C GLY A 136 0.19 -21.55 13.84
N ILE A 137 0.28 -20.37 13.22
CA ILE A 137 -0.82 -19.42 13.06
C ILE A 137 -1.05 -19.11 11.58
N ILE A 138 -2.04 -18.28 11.30
CA ILE A 138 -2.40 -17.85 9.94
C ILE A 138 -2.19 -16.35 9.78
N PRO A 139 -2.05 -15.82 8.53
CA PRO A 139 -2.14 -14.39 8.26
C PRO A 139 -3.43 -13.79 8.80
N GLY A 140 -3.30 -12.76 9.64
CA GLY A 140 -4.44 -12.22 10.41
C GLY A 140 -4.99 -10.89 9.87
N TRP A 141 -4.27 -10.23 8.95
CA TRP A 141 -4.59 -8.89 8.46
C TRP A 141 -4.94 -8.83 6.98
N GLY A 142 -5.29 -9.97 6.38
CA GLY A 142 -5.80 -10.10 5.02
C GLY A 142 -4.85 -10.76 4.04
N GLY A 143 -3.70 -11.29 4.49
CA GLY A 143 -2.73 -11.97 3.64
C GLY A 143 -3.33 -13.16 2.89
N SER A 144 -4.14 -13.98 3.56
CA SER A 144 -4.86 -15.11 2.95
C SER A 144 -5.88 -14.69 1.88
N GLN A 145 -6.26 -13.43 1.84
CA GLN A 145 -7.21 -12.89 0.86
C GLN A 145 -6.51 -12.10 -0.25
N ARG A 146 -5.55 -11.23 0.10
CA ARG A 146 -4.84 -10.40 -0.89
C ARG A 146 -3.83 -11.19 -1.70
N LEU A 147 -3.07 -12.09 -1.07
CA LEU A 147 -2.07 -12.87 -1.79
C LEU A 147 -2.64 -13.64 -2.99
N PRO A 148 -3.73 -14.46 -2.85
CA PRO A 148 -4.27 -15.19 -4.00
C PRO A 148 -4.85 -14.31 -5.11
N ARG A 149 -5.27 -13.07 -4.77
CA ARG A 149 -5.72 -12.10 -5.78
C ARG A 149 -4.56 -11.50 -6.58
N LEU A 150 -3.36 -11.45 -5.99
CA LEU A 150 -2.15 -10.91 -6.64
C LEU A 150 -1.41 -11.98 -7.45
N VAL A 151 -1.22 -13.19 -6.89
CA VAL A 151 -0.33 -14.21 -7.46
C VAL A 151 -1.06 -15.46 -7.97
N GLY A 152 -2.38 -15.48 -7.86
CA GLY A 152 -3.20 -16.64 -8.17
C GLY A 152 -3.26 -17.67 -7.03
N LYS A 153 -4.33 -18.48 -7.02
CA LYS A 153 -4.68 -19.39 -5.91
C LYS A 153 -3.58 -20.44 -5.64
N ALA A 154 -3.05 -21.07 -6.68
CA ALA A 154 -2.09 -22.16 -6.51
C ALA A 154 -0.78 -21.67 -5.86
N LYS A 155 -0.20 -20.58 -6.38
CA LYS A 155 1.03 -19.98 -5.82
C LYS A 155 0.82 -19.44 -4.42
N ALA A 156 -0.33 -18.83 -4.15
CA ALA A 156 -0.66 -18.36 -2.82
C ALA A 156 -0.75 -19.48 -1.78
N ILE A 157 -1.40 -20.61 -2.11
CA ILE A 157 -1.47 -21.78 -1.23
C ILE A 157 -0.06 -22.34 -0.95
N GLU A 158 0.78 -22.48 -1.97
CA GLU A 158 2.17 -22.91 -1.81
C GLU A 158 2.91 -21.97 -0.84
N MET A 159 2.88 -20.66 -1.07
CA MET A 159 3.56 -19.68 -0.24
C MET A 159 3.06 -19.68 1.21
N LEU A 160 1.75 -19.79 1.42
CA LEU A 160 1.14 -19.79 2.74
C LEU A 160 1.44 -21.04 3.55
N LEU A 161 1.42 -22.22 2.90
CA LEU A 161 1.63 -23.51 3.58
C LEU A 161 3.11 -23.83 3.82
N LEU A 162 4.01 -23.29 2.99
CA LEU A 162 5.44 -23.50 3.13
C LEU A 162 6.17 -22.34 3.84
N GLY A 163 5.47 -21.25 4.18
CA GLY A 163 6.09 -20.06 4.75
C GLY A 163 7.15 -19.44 3.84
N THR A 164 6.97 -19.57 2.51
CA THR A 164 8.01 -19.26 1.52
C THR A 164 8.38 -17.78 1.57
N ARG A 165 9.69 -17.53 1.56
CA ARG A 165 10.30 -16.21 1.49
C ARG A 165 10.89 -16.04 0.10
N ILE A 166 10.43 -15.08 -0.68
CA ILE A 166 10.82 -14.92 -2.07
C ILE A 166 11.61 -13.65 -2.30
N SER A 167 12.47 -13.65 -3.29
CA SER A 167 13.27 -12.50 -3.72
C SER A 167 12.44 -11.45 -4.46
N ALA A 168 13.02 -10.27 -4.69
CA ALA A 168 12.37 -9.22 -5.48
C ALA A 168 12.11 -9.67 -6.93
N SER A 169 13.03 -10.42 -7.53
CA SER A 169 12.86 -10.93 -8.90
C SER A 169 11.72 -11.94 -9.01
N GLU A 170 11.62 -12.88 -8.06
CA GLU A 170 10.51 -13.82 -8.03
C GLU A 170 9.18 -13.11 -7.73
N ALA A 171 9.16 -12.20 -6.75
CA ALA A 171 7.98 -11.40 -6.41
C ALA A 171 7.46 -10.58 -7.61
N LEU A 172 8.35 -10.04 -8.44
CA LEU A 172 7.99 -9.35 -9.67
C LEU A 172 7.42 -10.32 -10.72
N SER A 173 8.06 -11.46 -10.90
CA SER A 173 7.64 -12.45 -11.91
C SER A 173 6.25 -13.03 -11.68
N ILE A 174 5.84 -13.15 -10.42
CA ILE A 174 4.50 -13.65 -10.03
C ILE A 174 3.45 -12.54 -9.80
N GLY A 175 3.82 -11.26 -9.99
CA GLY A 175 2.92 -10.13 -9.81
C GLY A 175 2.67 -9.70 -8.36
N LEU A 176 3.44 -10.23 -7.39
CA LEU A 176 3.32 -9.81 -5.98
C LEU A 176 3.79 -8.36 -5.79
N ILE A 177 4.82 -7.92 -6.50
CA ILE A 177 5.26 -6.53 -6.54
C ILE A 177 5.07 -5.93 -7.93
N THR A 178 4.97 -4.59 -8.00
CA THR A 178 4.73 -3.87 -9.25
C THR A 178 6.01 -3.41 -9.92
N ARG A 179 7.08 -3.21 -9.15
CA ARG A 179 8.39 -2.77 -9.64
C ARG A 179 9.51 -3.29 -8.75
N MET A 180 10.68 -3.44 -9.35
CA MET A 180 11.93 -3.76 -8.68
C MET A 180 12.86 -2.55 -8.76
N SER A 181 13.56 -2.22 -7.68
CA SER A 181 14.51 -1.11 -7.60
C SER A 181 15.92 -1.60 -7.32
N GLN A 182 16.93 -0.90 -7.78
CA GLN A 182 18.31 -1.20 -7.45
C GLN A 182 18.66 -0.76 -6.01
N PRO A 183 19.64 -1.40 -5.35
CA PRO A 183 20.15 -0.94 -4.06
C PRO A 183 20.53 0.55 -4.10
N GLY A 184 20.11 1.29 -3.09
CA GLY A 184 20.32 2.75 -2.98
C GLY A 184 19.37 3.61 -3.81
N GLN A 185 18.49 3.03 -4.65
CA GLN A 185 17.59 3.77 -5.55
C GLN A 185 16.13 3.75 -5.10
N LEU A 186 15.75 2.87 -4.17
CA LEU A 186 14.36 2.60 -3.80
C LEU A 186 13.54 3.86 -3.53
N MET A 187 14.03 4.75 -2.69
CA MET A 187 13.28 5.97 -2.33
C MET A 187 13.23 6.97 -3.48
N SER A 188 14.25 7.02 -4.33
CA SER A 188 14.22 7.81 -5.56
C SER A 188 13.14 7.31 -6.51
N ASP A 189 13.09 5.99 -6.77
CA ASP A 189 12.11 5.36 -7.65
C ASP A 189 10.68 5.50 -7.10
N ALA A 190 10.50 5.35 -5.78
CA ALA A 190 9.21 5.54 -5.13
C ALA A 190 8.72 7.00 -5.22
N LYS A 191 9.62 7.97 -5.01
CA LYS A 191 9.31 9.39 -5.16
C LYS A 191 9.01 9.76 -6.62
N GLU A 192 9.72 9.20 -7.59
CA GLU A 192 9.45 9.43 -9.01
C GLU A 192 8.05 8.92 -9.40
N LEU A 193 7.69 7.70 -8.96
CA LEU A 193 6.32 7.19 -9.15
C LEU A 193 5.29 8.08 -8.47
N ALA A 194 5.53 8.47 -7.21
CA ALA A 194 4.63 9.34 -6.46
C ALA A 194 4.44 10.71 -7.16
N LYS A 195 5.52 11.34 -7.64
CA LYS A 195 5.47 12.60 -8.42
C LYS A 195 4.67 12.43 -9.72
N THR A 196 4.84 11.30 -10.40
CA THR A 196 4.07 10.98 -11.62
C THR A 196 2.57 10.85 -11.33
N LEU A 197 2.22 10.16 -10.24
CA LEU A 197 0.83 10.00 -9.80
C LEU A 197 0.23 11.32 -9.30
N ALA A 198 1.02 12.12 -8.60
CA ALA A 198 0.60 13.41 -8.07
C ALA A 198 0.21 14.46 -9.14
N LYS A 199 0.74 14.31 -10.36
CA LYS A 199 0.37 15.13 -11.52
C LYS A 199 -0.98 14.75 -12.15
N LYS A 200 -1.56 13.62 -11.78
CA LYS A 200 -2.85 13.17 -12.34
C LYS A 200 -4.03 13.87 -11.67
N ALA A 201 -5.17 13.95 -12.36
CA ALA A 201 -6.41 14.52 -11.85
C ALA A 201 -6.85 13.78 -10.58
N PRO A 202 -6.86 14.40 -9.39
CA PRO A 202 -6.99 13.67 -8.13
C PRO A 202 -8.36 13.02 -7.94
N ILE A 203 -9.43 13.64 -8.41
CA ILE A 203 -10.78 13.04 -8.36
C ILE A 203 -10.82 11.79 -9.27
N THR A 204 -10.21 11.86 -10.45
CA THR A 204 -10.14 10.70 -11.37
C THR A 204 -9.30 9.58 -10.76
N VAL A 205 -8.17 9.90 -10.13
CA VAL A 205 -7.33 8.92 -9.42
C VAL A 205 -8.14 8.23 -8.31
N GLN A 206 -8.81 9.00 -7.46
CA GLN A 206 -9.68 8.47 -6.41
C GLN A 206 -10.74 7.51 -6.98
N ILE A 207 -11.41 7.92 -8.05
CA ILE A 207 -12.48 7.11 -8.67
C ILE A 207 -11.90 5.82 -9.27
N ILE A 208 -10.75 5.88 -9.95
CA ILE A 208 -10.09 4.68 -10.48
C ILE A 208 -9.75 3.69 -9.36
N LEU A 209 -9.16 4.17 -8.26
CA LEU A 209 -8.85 3.33 -7.10
C LEU A 209 -10.12 2.70 -6.52
N ASP A 210 -11.19 3.46 -6.35
CA ASP A 210 -12.48 3.00 -5.83
C ASP A 210 -13.13 1.95 -6.75
N ILE A 211 -13.25 2.22 -8.05
CA ILE A 211 -13.92 1.30 -8.98
C ILE A 211 -13.15 -0.02 -9.14
N VAL A 212 -11.81 0.02 -9.14
CA VAL A 212 -11.00 -1.20 -9.22
C VAL A 212 -11.08 -1.99 -7.92
N THR A 213 -10.90 -1.35 -6.77
CA THR A 213 -10.91 -2.02 -5.46
C THR A 213 -12.29 -2.64 -5.17
N ARG A 214 -13.37 -1.90 -5.41
CA ARG A 214 -14.73 -2.42 -5.18
C ARG A 214 -15.19 -3.37 -6.28
N GLY A 215 -14.83 -3.09 -7.52
CA GLY A 215 -15.27 -3.87 -8.67
C GLY A 215 -14.75 -5.31 -8.66
N ILE A 216 -13.48 -5.51 -8.27
CA ILE A 216 -12.88 -6.86 -8.19
C ILE A 216 -13.52 -7.75 -7.11
N GLU A 217 -14.21 -7.16 -6.14
CA GLU A 217 -14.90 -7.86 -5.06
C GLU A 217 -16.32 -8.34 -5.46
N THR A 218 -16.75 -8.03 -6.69
CA THR A 218 -18.11 -8.28 -7.17
C THR A 218 -18.13 -9.09 -8.48
N THR A 219 -19.32 -9.32 -9.02
CA THR A 219 -19.46 -9.84 -10.39
C THR A 219 -19.11 -8.76 -11.42
N THR A 220 -18.72 -9.17 -12.63
CA THR A 220 -18.43 -8.23 -13.73
C THR A 220 -19.58 -7.24 -13.98
N ASP A 221 -20.83 -7.72 -13.97
CA ASP A 221 -22.00 -6.86 -14.19
C ASP A 221 -22.17 -5.80 -13.08
N GLN A 222 -21.88 -6.15 -11.84
CA GLN A 222 -21.89 -5.20 -10.74
C GLN A 222 -20.71 -4.24 -10.82
N GLY A 223 -19.51 -4.73 -11.19
CA GLY A 223 -18.33 -3.92 -11.43
C GLY A 223 -18.56 -2.86 -12.51
N LEU A 224 -19.21 -3.23 -13.63
CA LEU A 224 -19.57 -2.30 -14.70
C LEU A 224 -20.53 -1.19 -14.23
N LYS A 225 -21.45 -1.49 -13.31
CA LYS A 225 -22.31 -0.45 -12.71
C LYS A 225 -21.52 0.54 -11.85
N ILE A 226 -20.55 0.03 -11.06
CA ILE A 226 -19.66 0.87 -10.28
C ILE A 226 -18.81 1.77 -11.18
N GLU A 227 -18.34 1.23 -12.32
CA GLU A 227 -17.60 1.99 -13.33
C GLU A 227 -18.47 3.09 -13.96
N GLU A 228 -19.72 2.80 -14.31
CA GLU A 228 -20.69 3.77 -14.85
C GLU A 228 -20.93 4.93 -13.86
N GLU A 229 -21.11 4.62 -12.57
CA GLU A 229 -21.22 5.65 -11.52
C GLU A 229 -19.95 6.53 -11.47
N GLY A 230 -18.77 5.90 -11.54
CA GLY A 230 -17.47 6.59 -11.59
C GLY A 230 -17.36 7.50 -12.81
N TRP A 231 -17.70 6.99 -14.00
CA TRP A 231 -17.72 7.76 -15.25
C TRP A 231 -18.59 9.02 -15.15
N ASN A 232 -19.81 8.86 -14.62
CA ASN A 232 -20.76 9.96 -14.45
C ASN A 232 -20.26 11.03 -13.45
N ARG A 233 -19.44 10.64 -12.47
CA ARG A 233 -18.79 11.57 -11.54
C ARG A 233 -17.63 12.32 -12.18
N VAL A 234 -16.73 11.61 -12.87
CA VAL A 234 -15.56 12.19 -13.56
C VAL A 234 -16.00 13.22 -14.60
N GLY A 235 -17.02 12.91 -15.41
CA GLY A 235 -17.50 13.77 -16.49
C GLY A 235 -17.99 15.16 -16.03
N LYS A 236 -18.28 15.32 -14.73
CA LYS A 236 -18.72 16.60 -14.14
C LYS A 236 -17.57 17.46 -13.62
N THR A 237 -16.34 16.93 -13.55
CA THR A 237 -15.18 17.62 -12.99
C THR A 237 -14.62 18.68 -13.94
N LYS A 238 -14.00 19.72 -13.38
CA LYS A 238 -13.22 20.69 -14.16
C LYS A 238 -11.98 20.05 -14.75
N ASP A 239 -11.36 19.13 -14.00
CA ASP A 239 -10.16 18.43 -14.44
C ASP A 239 -10.41 17.56 -15.69
N ALA A 240 -11.59 16.93 -15.83
CA ALA A 240 -11.92 16.18 -17.04
C ALA A 240 -12.00 17.11 -18.27
N LYS A 241 -12.58 18.29 -18.11
CA LYS A 241 -12.67 19.31 -19.17
C LYS A 241 -11.29 19.85 -19.53
N GLU A 242 -10.47 20.13 -18.51
CA GLU A 242 -9.07 20.57 -18.69
C GLU A 242 -8.25 19.52 -19.41
N GLY A 243 -8.34 18.27 -19.00
CA GLY A 243 -7.60 17.17 -19.64
C GLY A 243 -7.93 17.02 -21.13
N ILE A 244 -9.22 17.07 -21.49
CA ILE A 244 -9.69 17.02 -22.89
C ILE A 244 -9.19 18.25 -23.67
N LYS A 245 -9.31 19.45 -23.09
CA LYS A 245 -8.83 20.68 -23.71
C LYS A 245 -7.33 20.66 -23.96
N ALA A 246 -6.56 20.30 -22.93
CA ALA A 246 -5.10 20.21 -23.01
C ALA A 246 -4.64 19.22 -24.09
N PHE A 247 -5.33 18.07 -24.20
CA PHE A 247 -5.06 17.07 -25.24
C PHE A 247 -5.27 17.63 -26.65
N ILE A 248 -6.40 18.35 -26.88
CA ILE A 248 -6.70 18.98 -28.19
C ILE A 248 -5.66 20.05 -28.51
N GLU A 249 -5.24 20.85 -27.52
CA GLU A 249 -4.27 21.93 -27.62
C GLU A 249 -2.81 21.45 -27.64
N LYS A 250 -2.56 20.14 -27.46
CA LYS A 250 -1.22 19.53 -27.39
C LYS A 250 -0.31 20.14 -26.31
N ARG A 251 -0.86 20.44 -25.15
CA ARG A 251 -0.13 20.95 -24.00
C ARG A 251 -0.32 20.05 -22.78
N GLU A 252 0.52 20.21 -21.78
CA GLU A 252 0.35 19.55 -20.48
C GLU A 252 -0.89 20.09 -19.75
N PRO A 253 -1.73 19.22 -19.17
CA PRO A 253 -2.87 19.63 -18.37
C PRO A 253 -2.44 20.10 -16.98
N VAL A 254 -3.22 21.01 -16.39
CA VAL A 254 -3.06 21.47 -14.99
C VAL A 254 -4.30 21.06 -14.21
N PHE A 255 -4.17 20.02 -13.38
CA PHE A 255 -5.28 19.48 -12.61
C PHE A 255 -5.34 20.08 -11.20
N THR A 256 -6.52 20.57 -10.83
CA THR A 256 -6.78 21.28 -9.56
C THR A 256 -7.53 20.43 -8.54
N GLY A 257 -8.20 19.37 -8.96
CA GLY A 257 -9.02 18.52 -8.10
C GLY A 257 -10.45 19.07 -7.93
N GLU A 258 -10.96 19.74 -8.96
CA GLU A 258 -12.30 20.32 -8.97
C GLU A 258 -13.20 19.74 -10.06
#